data_c1f3cbd73753313cdae9ae1cfe4b4a36
#
_entry.id   c1f3cbd73753313cdae9ae1cfe4b4a36
#
_cell.length_a   1.000
_cell.length_b   1.000
_cell.length_c   1.000
_cell.angle_alpha   90.00
_cell.angle_beta   90.00
_cell.angle_gamma   90.00
#
_symmetry.space_group_name_H-M   'P 1'
#
loop_
_entity.id
_entity.type
_entity.pdbx_description
1 polymer ?
#
loop_
_entity_poly.entity_id
_entity_poly.type
_entity_poly.pdbx_seq_one_letter_code
_entity_poly.pdbx_strand_id
1 'polypeptide(L)'
;MAVKKYAVRLSGEERERLESLVRAGKSPAQLLTKARILLKADVSAAGEGWSDSAISVALDTSINNIGRLRRRLVEEGLEAALKRKHNPNSARKRIFDGAAEAKLIALTCSPAPEGFARWSLRLLEEKVVELNIVKQVSDNTIGRTPKKNALKPHRNRQWVIPPDASAGFVAAMEDVLETYQKPRDPNRPLVCLDESSKQLIIETRAPIPAKPGQPARHDCEYERNGVASIFMMFSPLEGWRRVKVTDRHAAADYGQVLKELSDTHFPRAEKIVLVQDNLSTHTAASLYAAFPAAEARRLAKRFEWHYTPKHGSWLDMAESELAVLTTQCLSRRIPNKQALQREVDAWQDHRNKHHAKADWQFTTDDARVKLKRLYPNFE
;
A
#
# COMPACT_ATOMS: atom_id res chain seq x y z
N MET A 1 -44.69 -40.44 28.85
CA MET A 1 -43.49 -39.69 28.39
C MET A 1 -43.37 -38.42 29.22
N ALA A 2 -42.24 -38.18 29.89
CA ALA A 2 -42.08 -36.96 30.67
C ALA A 2 -42.06 -35.74 29.71
N VAL A 3 -42.94 -34.79 29.93
CA VAL A 3 -43.02 -33.56 29.14
C VAL A 3 -41.72 -32.78 29.36
N LYS A 4 -40.93 -32.60 28.31
CA LYS A 4 -39.69 -31.83 28.41
C LYS A 4 -40.00 -30.36 28.69
N LYS A 5 -39.50 -29.83 29.81
CA LYS A 5 -39.75 -28.45 30.27
C LYS A 5 -39.36 -27.37 29.25
N TYR A 6 -38.37 -27.66 28.39
CA TYR A 6 -37.88 -26.74 27.35
C TYR A 6 -37.93 -27.43 25.97
N ALA A 7 -39.07 -27.38 25.29
CA ALA A 7 -39.25 -27.94 23.96
C ALA A 7 -38.69 -26.97 22.90
N VAL A 8 -37.78 -27.43 22.06
CA VAL A 8 -37.27 -26.64 20.90
C VAL A 8 -38.31 -26.70 19.79
N ARG A 9 -38.81 -25.56 19.36
CA ARG A 9 -39.67 -25.42 18.20
C ARG A 9 -39.10 -24.27 17.33
N LEU A 10 -38.47 -24.63 16.25
CA LEU A 10 -37.86 -23.66 15.34
C LEU A 10 -38.90 -23.15 14.36
N SER A 11 -38.85 -21.86 14.08
CA SER A 11 -39.57 -21.29 12.92
C SER A 11 -38.90 -21.70 11.60
N GLY A 12 -39.57 -21.53 10.46
CA GLY A 12 -38.97 -21.82 9.15
C GLY A 12 -37.70 -21.03 8.91
N GLU A 13 -37.67 -19.75 9.25
CA GLU A 13 -36.48 -18.89 9.12
C GLU A 13 -35.34 -19.30 10.05
N GLU A 14 -35.63 -19.66 11.30
CA GLU A 14 -34.62 -20.11 12.24
C GLU A 14 -33.98 -21.42 11.79
N ARG A 15 -34.78 -22.34 11.26
CA ARG A 15 -34.30 -23.60 10.71
C ARG A 15 -33.41 -23.38 9.51
N GLU A 16 -33.84 -22.63 8.50
CA GLU A 16 -33.07 -22.33 7.30
C GLU A 16 -31.72 -21.70 7.68
N ARG A 17 -31.73 -20.78 8.61
CA ARG A 17 -30.52 -20.14 9.13
C ARG A 17 -29.55 -21.13 9.78
N LEU A 18 -30.04 -22.06 10.62
CA LEU A 18 -29.22 -23.08 11.24
C LEU A 18 -28.64 -24.07 10.22
N GLU A 19 -29.44 -24.48 9.25
CA GLU A 19 -29.02 -25.36 8.15
C GLU A 19 -27.96 -24.68 7.28
N SER A 20 -28.17 -23.44 6.91
CA SER A 20 -27.19 -22.62 6.17
C SER A 20 -25.88 -22.52 6.93
N LEU A 21 -25.92 -22.27 8.24
CA LEU A 21 -24.74 -22.17 9.09
C LEU A 21 -23.97 -23.51 9.15
N VAL A 22 -24.68 -24.63 9.23
CA VAL A 22 -24.07 -25.97 9.21
C VAL A 22 -23.49 -26.31 7.84
N ARG A 23 -24.21 -25.98 6.76
CA ARG A 23 -23.80 -26.24 5.36
C ARG A 23 -22.57 -25.43 4.97
N ALA A 24 -22.48 -24.18 5.40
CA ALA A 24 -21.36 -23.29 5.10
C ALA A 24 -20.02 -23.79 5.72
N GLY A 25 -20.06 -24.49 6.86
CA GLY A 25 -18.91 -25.15 7.50
C GLY A 25 -17.78 -24.24 8.00
N LYS A 26 -17.87 -22.92 7.77
CA LYS A 26 -16.81 -21.92 8.06
C LYS A 26 -16.95 -21.24 9.43
N SER A 27 -17.72 -21.82 10.33
CA SER A 27 -17.99 -21.25 11.65
C SER A 27 -17.24 -22.00 12.77
N PRO A 28 -17.00 -21.36 13.93
CA PRO A 28 -16.36 -22.03 15.07
C PRO A 28 -17.07 -23.34 15.44
N ALA A 29 -16.32 -24.40 15.73
CA ALA A 29 -16.84 -25.72 16.01
C ALA A 29 -17.98 -25.73 17.05
N GLN A 30 -17.83 -24.96 18.14
CA GLN A 30 -18.89 -24.84 19.18
C GLN A 30 -20.21 -24.27 18.62
N LEU A 31 -20.15 -23.36 17.66
CA LEU A 31 -21.33 -22.76 17.04
C LEU A 31 -22.04 -23.78 16.14
N LEU A 32 -21.27 -24.54 15.35
CA LEU A 32 -21.79 -25.62 14.52
C LEU A 32 -22.43 -26.72 15.34
N THR A 33 -21.80 -27.12 16.47
CA THR A 33 -22.34 -28.08 17.40
C THR A 33 -23.67 -27.62 18.00
N LYS A 34 -23.77 -26.35 18.43
CA LYS A 34 -25.03 -25.76 18.90
C LYS A 34 -26.12 -25.80 17.84
N ALA A 35 -25.82 -25.44 16.61
CA ALA A 35 -26.76 -25.45 15.49
C ALA A 35 -27.28 -26.88 15.24
N ARG A 36 -26.39 -27.89 15.22
CA ARG A 36 -26.76 -29.28 15.03
C ARG A 36 -27.62 -29.80 16.18
N ILE A 37 -27.32 -29.44 17.43
CA ILE A 37 -28.14 -29.80 18.59
C ILE A 37 -29.56 -29.27 18.44
N LEU A 38 -29.71 -27.99 18.07
CA LEU A 38 -31.04 -27.35 17.93
C LEU A 38 -31.86 -27.97 16.81
N LEU A 39 -31.24 -28.23 15.63
CA LEU A 39 -31.90 -28.90 14.51
C LEU A 39 -32.40 -30.32 14.89
N LYS A 40 -31.58 -31.10 15.59
CA LYS A 40 -31.97 -32.45 16.04
C LYS A 40 -32.98 -32.43 17.17
N ALA A 41 -32.93 -31.44 18.04
CA ALA A 41 -33.83 -31.31 19.19
C ALA A 41 -35.20 -30.72 18.83
N ASP A 42 -35.37 -30.20 17.61
CA ASP A 42 -36.59 -29.55 17.15
C ASP A 42 -37.76 -30.53 17.03
N VAL A 43 -38.84 -30.24 17.75
CA VAL A 43 -40.09 -31.02 17.78
C VAL A 43 -41.21 -30.40 16.93
N SER A 44 -40.90 -29.39 16.09
CA SER A 44 -41.83 -28.86 15.10
C SER A 44 -42.13 -29.91 14.01
N ALA A 45 -43.14 -29.63 13.15
CA ALA A 45 -43.52 -30.56 12.10
C ALA A 45 -42.38 -30.91 11.11
N ALA A 46 -41.42 -30.00 10.94
CA ALA A 46 -40.22 -30.22 10.11
C ALA A 46 -39.01 -30.75 10.91
N GLY A 47 -39.14 -30.95 12.21
CA GLY A 47 -38.05 -31.31 13.11
C GLY A 47 -37.86 -32.84 13.27
N GLU A 48 -36.62 -33.24 13.59
CA GLU A 48 -36.29 -34.65 13.85
C GLU A 48 -36.75 -35.14 15.26
N GLY A 49 -36.93 -34.25 16.22
CA GLY A 49 -37.46 -34.53 17.55
C GLY A 49 -36.62 -35.48 18.41
N TRP A 50 -35.31 -35.56 18.19
CA TRP A 50 -34.46 -36.53 18.89
C TRP A 50 -34.44 -36.34 20.41
N SER A 51 -34.23 -37.45 21.10
CA SER A 51 -34.00 -37.41 22.54
C SER A 51 -32.64 -36.81 22.88
N ASP A 52 -32.51 -36.21 24.09
CA ASP A 52 -31.24 -35.62 24.52
C ASP A 52 -30.12 -36.69 24.62
N SER A 53 -30.46 -37.92 24.93
CA SER A 53 -29.53 -39.05 24.92
C SER A 53 -29.05 -39.41 23.52
N ALA A 54 -29.97 -39.44 22.54
CA ALA A 54 -29.60 -39.68 21.13
C ALA A 54 -28.71 -38.57 20.57
N ILE A 55 -29.03 -37.30 20.85
CA ILE A 55 -28.20 -36.15 20.46
C ILE A 55 -26.84 -36.17 21.12
N SER A 56 -26.79 -36.57 22.43
CA SER A 56 -25.53 -36.69 23.18
C SER A 56 -24.56 -37.67 22.53
N VAL A 57 -25.07 -38.84 22.14
CA VAL A 57 -24.27 -39.89 21.47
C VAL A 57 -23.85 -39.42 20.07
N ALA A 58 -24.77 -38.86 19.27
CA ALA A 58 -24.50 -38.49 17.87
C ALA A 58 -23.54 -37.31 17.71
N LEU A 59 -23.47 -36.39 18.66
CA LEU A 59 -22.67 -35.16 18.59
C LEU A 59 -21.57 -35.11 19.65
N ASP A 60 -21.32 -36.20 20.37
CA ASP A 60 -20.30 -36.27 21.43
C ASP A 60 -20.38 -35.09 22.41
N THR A 61 -21.59 -34.79 22.93
CA THR A 61 -21.83 -33.67 23.83
C THR A 61 -22.64 -34.10 25.06
N SER A 62 -22.40 -33.47 26.20
CA SER A 62 -23.12 -33.86 27.42
C SER A 62 -24.59 -33.43 27.37
N ILE A 63 -25.46 -34.27 27.96
CA ILE A 63 -26.91 -34.01 28.13
C ILE A 63 -27.14 -32.67 28.84
N ASN A 64 -26.28 -32.30 29.79
CA ASN A 64 -26.35 -31.00 30.46
C ASN A 64 -26.14 -29.82 29.54
N ASN A 65 -25.25 -29.93 28.52
CA ASN A 65 -25.05 -28.88 27.52
C ASN A 65 -26.26 -28.75 26.60
N ILE A 66 -26.89 -29.88 26.22
CA ILE A 66 -28.10 -29.90 25.41
C ILE A 66 -29.24 -29.21 26.20
N GLY A 67 -29.44 -29.60 27.46
CA GLY A 67 -30.47 -29.00 28.30
C GLY A 67 -30.29 -27.48 28.50
N ARG A 68 -29.05 -27.04 28.76
CA ARG A 68 -28.72 -25.60 28.88
C ARG A 68 -29.00 -24.83 27.56
N LEU A 69 -28.65 -25.43 26.42
CA LEU A 69 -28.86 -24.80 25.12
C LEU A 69 -30.36 -24.69 24.79
N ARG A 70 -31.13 -25.73 25.03
CA ARG A 70 -32.59 -25.76 24.87
C ARG A 70 -33.27 -24.70 25.74
N ARG A 71 -32.90 -24.67 27.03
CA ARG A 71 -33.38 -23.65 27.96
C ARG A 71 -33.09 -22.27 27.45
N ARG A 72 -31.87 -22.02 26.97
CA ARG A 72 -31.47 -20.71 26.48
C ARG A 72 -32.18 -20.29 25.22
N LEU A 73 -32.47 -21.22 24.31
CA LEU A 73 -33.29 -20.94 23.13
C LEU A 73 -34.69 -20.46 23.52
N VAL A 74 -35.32 -21.20 24.47
CA VAL A 74 -36.71 -20.93 24.88
C VAL A 74 -36.82 -19.64 25.70
N GLU A 75 -35.82 -19.35 26.57
CA GLU A 75 -35.85 -18.18 27.46
C GLU A 75 -35.27 -16.93 26.82
N GLU A 76 -34.23 -17.03 25.97
CA GLU A 76 -33.45 -15.89 25.48
C GLU A 76 -33.48 -15.77 23.92
N GLY A 77 -34.06 -16.73 23.20
CA GLY A 77 -34.14 -16.77 21.73
C GLY A 77 -32.88 -17.30 21.02
N LEU A 78 -32.97 -17.47 19.69
CA LEU A 78 -31.94 -18.13 18.88
C LEU A 78 -30.60 -17.39 18.92
N GLU A 79 -30.60 -16.08 18.77
CA GLU A 79 -29.37 -15.28 18.80
C GLU A 79 -28.59 -15.46 20.08
N ALA A 80 -29.28 -15.41 21.21
CA ALA A 80 -28.66 -15.58 22.52
C ALA A 80 -28.14 -16.99 22.70
N ALA A 81 -28.89 -18.03 22.26
CA ALA A 81 -28.48 -19.41 22.33
C ALA A 81 -27.20 -19.70 21.56
N LEU A 82 -27.04 -19.11 20.37
CA LEU A 82 -25.86 -19.28 19.54
C LEU A 82 -24.64 -18.52 20.07
N LYS A 83 -24.82 -17.30 20.60
CA LYS A 83 -23.72 -16.48 21.12
C LYS A 83 -23.10 -17.10 22.39
N ARG A 84 -21.80 -16.83 22.56
CA ARG A 84 -21.12 -17.18 23.84
C ARG A 84 -21.61 -16.23 24.93
N LYS A 85 -22.06 -16.76 26.07
CA LYS A 85 -22.44 -15.93 27.21
C LYS A 85 -21.20 -15.18 27.71
N HIS A 86 -21.22 -13.84 27.57
CA HIS A 86 -20.18 -13.01 28.14
C HIS A 86 -20.38 -12.96 29.65
N ASN A 87 -19.36 -13.34 30.40
CA ASN A 87 -19.38 -13.15 31.86
C ASN A 87 -18.91 -11.73 32.17
N PRO A 88 -19.81 -10.79 32.56
CA PRO A 88 -19.43 -9.44 32.90
C PRO A 88 -18.51 -9.37 34.13
N ASN A 89 -18.53 -10.38 34.99
CA ASN A 89 -17.68 -10.50 36.16
C ASN A 89 -16.47 -11.43 35.92
N SER A 90 -15.87 -11.35 34.73
CA SER A 90 -14.59 -12.00 34.48
C SER A 90 -13.59 -11.55 35.54
N ALA A 91 -13.11 -12.50 36.35
CA ALA A 91 -12.23 -12.27 37.50
C ALA A 91 -10.88 -11.58 37.13
N ARG A 92 -10.55 -11.45 35.83
CA ARG A 92 -9.39 -10.73 35.35
C ARG A 92 -9.74 -9.27 35.12
N LYS A 93 -9.38 -8.41 36.09
CA LYS A 93 -9.37 -6.95 35.88
C LYS A 93 -8.50 -6.63 34.66
N ARG A 94 -8.95 -5.69 33.83
CA ARG A 94 -8.12 -5.17 32.74
C ARG A 94 -6.91 -4.47 33.34
N ILE A 95 -5.72 -4.74 32.80
CA ILE A 95 -4.46 -4.06 33.20
C ILE A 95 -4.55 -2.57 32.91
N PHE A 96 -5.09 -2.22 31.73
CA PHE A 96 -5.40 -0.85 31.38
C PHE A 96 -6.89 -0.57 31.64
N ASP A 97 -7.18 0.25 32.63
CA ASP A 97 -8.47 0.94 32.80
C ASP A 97 -8.56 2.13 31.83
N GLY A 98 -9.66 2.88 31.87
CA GLY A 98 -9.87 3.99 30.93
C GLY A 98 -8.80 5.10 31.05
N ALA A 99 -8.34 5.40 32.26
CA ALA A 99 -7.32 6.44 32.50
C ALA A 99 -5.93 5.96 32.05
N ALA A 100 -5.56 4.72 32.37
CA ALA A 100 -4.29 4.15 31.97
C ALA A 100 -4.24 3.92 30.44
N GLU A 101 -5.36 3.54 29.81
CA GLU A 101 -5.48 3.42 28.35
C GLU A 101 -5.28 4.76 27.65
N ALA A 102 -5.88 5.84 28.16
CA ALA A 102 -5.70 7.20 27.63
C ALA A 102 -4.25 7.67 27.72
N LYS A 103 -3.57 7.42 28.88
CA LYS A 103 -2.15 7.74 29.05
C LYS A 103 -1.26 6.96 28.09
N LEU A 104 -1.51 5.67 27.88
CA LEU A 104 -0.77 4.85 26.90
C LEU A 104 -0.95 5.37 25.47
N ILE A 105 -2.18 5.76 25.10
CA ILE A 105 -2.47 6.36 23.78
C ILE A 105 -1.73 7.67 23.61
N ALA A 106 -1.78 8.57 24.60
CA ALA A 106 -1.06 9.85 24.57
C ALA A 106 0.46 9.64 24.42
N LEU A 107 1.03 8.69 25.18
CA LEU A 107 2.44 8.32 25.08
C LEU A 107 2.78 7.79 23.69
N THR A 108 1.94 6.92 23.13
CA THR A 108 2.11 6.34 21.80
C THR A 108 2.09 7.39 20.69
N CYS A 109 1.36 8.48 20.87
CA CYS A 109 1.26 9.62 19.94
C CYS A 109 2.35 10.68 20.15
N SER A 110 3.12 10.61 21.25
CA SER A 110 4.22 11.54 21.50
C SER A 110 5.49 11.15 20.73
N PRO A 111 6.46 12.05 20.55
CA PRO A 111 7.79 11.71 20.05
C PRO A 111 8.42 10.59 20.89
N ALA A 112 9.17 9.70 20.23
CA ALA A 112 9.96 8.70 20.93
C ALA A 112 11.07 9.37 21.76
N PRO A 113 11.55 8.74 22.84
CA PRO A 113 12.65 9.28 23.63
C PRO A 113 13.93 9.48 22.79
N GLU A 114 14.80 10.36 23.28
CA GLU A 114 16.12 10.59 22.68
C GLU A 114 16.87 9.27 22.49
N GLY A 115 17.53 9.11 21.34
CA GLY A 115 18.20 7.86 20.93
C GLY A 115 17.31 6.86 20.23
N PHE A 116 15.99 7.10 20.14
CA PHE A 116 15.05 6.21 19.46
C PHE A 116 14.30 6.92 18.34
N ALA A 117 14.36 6.38 17.13
CA ALA A 117 13.67 6.96 15.97
C ALA A 117 12.13 6.76 16.01
N ARG A 118 11.64 5.82 16.83
CA ARG A 118 10.21 5.46 16.91
C ARG A 118 9.91 4.65 18.17
N TRP A 119 8.65 4.65 18.57
CA TRP A 119 8.17 3.78 19.63
C TRP A 119 8.17 2.30 19.16
N SER A 120 8.77 1.42 19.95
CA SER A 120 8.56 -0.03 19.89
C SER A 120 7.63 -0.47 21.03
N LEU A 121 7.04 -1.67 20.91
CA LEU A 121 6.17 -2.18 21.99
C LEU A 121 6.97 -2.39 23.29
N ARG A 122 8.22 -2.83 23.19
CA ARG A 122 9.12 -3.01 24.35
C ARG A 122 9.47 -1.67 25.00
N LEU A 123 9.78 -0.65 24.20
CA LEU A 123 10.06 0.69 24.74
C LEU A 123 8.83 1.30 25.42
N LEU A 124 7.62 1.06 24.86
CA LEU A 124 6.37 1.45 25.52
C LEU A 124 6.14 0.69 26.83
N GLU A 125 6.47 -0.62 26.87
CA GLU A 125 6.40 -1.44 28.08
C GLU A 125 7.26 -0.85 29.21
N GLU A 126 8.51 -0.53 28.90
CA GLU A 126 9.45 0.10 29.85
C GLU A 126 8.93 1.44 30.33
N LYS A 127 8.47 2.30 29.42
CA LYS A 127 8.03 3.67 29.75
C LYS A 127 6.71 3.72 30.52
N VAL A 128 5.75 2.84 30.26
CA VAL A 128 4.50 2.83 31.04
C VAL A 128 4.70 2.36 32.48
N VAL A 129 5.73 1.52 32.72
CA VAL A 129 6.12 1.10 34.08
C VAL A 129 6.92 2.20 34.76
N GLU A 130 7.90 2.81 34.08
CA GLU A 130 8.69 3.94 34.58
C GLU A 130 7.80 5.14 34.98
N LEU A 131 6.80 5.46 34.16
CA LEU A 131 5.85 6.53 34.42
C LEU A 131 4.73 6.12 35.41
N ASN A 132 4.82 4.97 36.05
CA ASN A 132 3.83 4.45 36.99
C ASN A 132 2.39 4.42 36.45
N ILE A 133 2.21 4.27 35.13
CA ILE A 133 0.88 4.12 34.52
C ILE A 133 0.29 2.77 34.88
N VAL A 134 1.12 1.73 34.89
CA VAL A 134 0.80 0.37 35.37
C VAL A 134 2.03 -0.22 36.08
N LYS A 135 1.80 -1.12 37.05
CA LYS A 135 2.90 -1.77 37.79
C LYS A 135 3.69 -2.77 36.97
N GLN A 136 3.02 -3.47 36.10
CA GLN A 136 3.62 -4.48 35.20
C GLN A 136 2.69 -4.75 34.03
N VAL A 137 3.26 -4.94 32.85
CA VAL A 137 2.51 -5.23 31.63
C VAL A 137 3.44 -5.95 30.63
N SER A 138 2.89 -6.74 29.73
CA SER A 138 3.68 -7.31 28.61
C SER A 138 3.50 -6.51 27.34
N ASP A 139 4.50 -6.54 26.45
CA ASP A 139 4.51 -5.94 25.12
C ASP A 139 3.27 -6.34 24.29
N ASN A 140 2.84 -7.61 24.37
CA ASN A 140 1.61 -8.08 23.73
C ASN A 140 0.34 -7.38 24.24
N THR A 141 0.28 -7.09 25.54
CA THR A 141 -0.85 -6.37 26.14
C THR A 141 -0.83 -4.91 25.71
N ILE A 142 0.36 -4.27 25.68
CA ILE A 142 0.57 -2.96 25.10
C ILE A 142 0.08 -2.91 23.66
N GLY A 143 0.50 -3.88 22.80
CA GLY A 143 0.14 -3.89 21.38
C GLY A 143 -1.36 -4.04 21.10
N ARG A 144 -2.12 -4.66 22.00
CA ARG A 144 -3.58 -4.81 21.85
C ARG A 144 -4.33 -3.49 22.04
N THR A 145 -3.88 -2.63 22.92
CA THR A 145 -4.54 -1.34 23.22
C THR A 145 -4.44 -0.33 22.07
N PRO A 146 -3.25 0.02 21.53
CA PRO A 146 -3.14 0.87 20.35
C PRO A 146 -3.79 0.27 19.10
N LYS A 147 -3.80 -1.07 18.96
CA LYS A 147 -4.42 -1.75 17.81
C LYS A 147 -5.91 -1.44 17.69
N LYS A 148 -6.65 -1.32 18.79
CA LYS A 148 -8.07 -0.94 18.79
C LYS A 148 -8.30 0.44 18.17
N ASN A 149 -7.34 1.36 18.33
CA ASN A 149 -7.39 2.72 17.82
C ASN A 149 -6.63 2.85 16.47
N ALA A 150 -6.37 1.76 15.77
CA ALA A 150 -5.59 1.70 14.53
C ALA A 150 -4.16 2.28 14.63
N LEU A 151 -3.65 2.53 15.83
CA LEU A 151 -2.31 3.06 16.07
C LEU A 151 -1.25 1.97 15.88
N LYS A 152 -0.20 2.31 15.15
CA LYS A 152 0.96 1.44 14.89
C LYS A 152 2.24 2.25 15.13
N PRO A 153 2.65 2.47 16.39
CA PRO A 153 3.74 3.38 16.76
C PRO A 153 5.11 3.00 16.18
N HIS A 154 5.26 1.73 15.78
CA HIS A 154 6.45 1.21 15.12
C HIS A 154 6.47 1.48 13.61
N ARG A 155 5.42 2.08 13.04
CA ARG A 155 5.31 2.38 11.60
C ARG A 155 5.18 3.87 11.38
N ASN A 156 6.21 4.47 10.80
CA ASN A 156 6.11 5.78 10.20
C ASN A 156 5.67 5.60 8.75
N ARG A 157 4.69 6.37 8.32
CA ARG A 157 4.29 6.47 6.92
C ARG A 157 4.61 7.87 6.45
N GLN A 158 5.28 7.97 5.34
CA GLN A 158 5.37 9.23 4.61
C GLN A 158 4.00 9.52 3.99
N TRP A 159 3.56 10.75 4.06
CA TRP A 159 2.43 11.21 3.26
C TRP A 159 2.95 11.64 1.89
N VAL A 160 2.26 11.20 0.84
CA VAL A 160 2.59 11.51 -0.55
C VAL A 160 1.80 12.71 -1.03
N ILE A 161 0.57 12.88 -0.49
CA ILE A 161 -0.32 14.01 -0.81
C ILE A 161 -0.32 14.95 0.40
N PRO A 162 -0.16 16.28 0.21
CA PRO A 162 -0.17 17.24 1.31
C PRO A 162 -1.39 17.06 2.23
N PRO A 163 -1.22 17.20 3.55
CA PRO A 163 -2.34 17.09 4.48
C PRO A 163 -3.29 18.29 4.40
N ASP A 164 -2.76 19.47 4.06
CA ASP A 164 -3.49 20.75 4.08
C ASP A 164 -3.80 21.24 2.65
N ALA A 165 -4.80 22.12 2.55
CA ALA A 165 -5.17 22.77 1.30
C ALA A 165 -4.02 23.64 0.79
N SER A 166 -3.78 23.61 -0.53
CA SER A 166 -2.71 24.36 -1.18
C SER A 166 -3.09 24.77 -2.60
N ALA A 167 -3.33 26.05 -2.81
CA ALA A 167 -3.62 26.59 -4.14
C ALA A 167 -2.52 26.28 -5.16
N GLY A 168 -1.25 26.41 -4.75
CA GLY A 168 -0.10 26.08 -5.61
C GLY A 168 -0.04 24.61 -6.00
N PHE A 169 -0.36 23.69 -5.06
CA PHE A 169 -0.43 22.27 -5.36
C PHE A 169 -1.55 21.97 -6.36
N VAL A 170 -2.74 22.53 -6.13
CA VAL A 170 -3.91 22.31 -6.99
C VAL A 170 -3.67 22.84 -8.40
N ALA A 171 -3.14 24.06 -8.53
CA ALA A 171 -2.85 24.67 -9.85
C ALA A 171 -1.87 23.80 -10.66
N ALA A 172 -0.76 23.38 -10.08
CA ALA A 172 0.21 22.53 -10.76
C ALA A 172 -0.32 21.11 -11.05
N MET A 173 -1.13 20.56 -10.14
CA MET A 173 -1.77 19.26 -10.34
C MET A 173 -2.77 19.31 -11.52
N GLU A 174 -3.65 20.29 -11.55
CA GLU A 174 -4.64 20.43 -12.65
C GLU A 174 -3.96 20.67 -13.99
N ASP A 175 -2.90 21.50 -14.05
CA ASP A 175 -2.11 21.73 -15.26
C ASP A 175 -1.53 20.43 -15.84
N VAL A 176 -0.96 19.57 -15.00
CA VAL A 176 -0.45 18.25 -15.41
C VAL A 176 -1.57 17.32 -15.84
N LEU A 177 -2.68 17.25 -15.08
CA LEU A 177 -3.82 16.39 -15.40
C LEU A 177 -4.49 16.80 -16.72
N GLU A 178 -4.68 18.09 -16.97
CA GLU A 178 -5.20 18.60 -18.24
C GLU A 178 -4.25 18.28 -19.39
N THR A 179 -2.95 18.36 -19.16
CA THR A 179 -1.94 17.99 -20.16
C THR A 179 -2.02 16.52 -20.53
N TYR A 180 -2.25 15.63 -19.59
CA TYR A 180 -2.44 14.19 -19.84
C TYR A 180 -3.75 13.84 -20.56
N GLN A 181 -4.75 14.69 -20.48
CA GLN A 181 -6.04 14.50 -21.18
C GLN A 181 -6.01 14.95 -22.63
N LYS A 182 -4.98 15.71 -23.04
CA LYS A 182 -4.85 16.15 -24.43
C LYS A 182 -4.66 14.95 -25.35
N PRO A 183 -5.34 14.93 -26.51
CA PRO A 183 -5.15 13.86 -27.49
C PRO A 183 -3.72 13.88 -28.04
N ARG A 184 -3.28 12.73 -28.56
CA ARG A 184 -1.99 12.59 -29.22
C ARG A 184 -1.82 13.60 -30.36
N ASP A 185 -0.77 14.39 -30.32
CA ASP A 185 -0.37 15.32 -31.37
C ASP A 185 1.10 15.08 -31.76
N PRO A 186 1.38 14.57 -32.98
CA PRO A 186 2.75 14.32 -33.44
C PRO A 186 3.61 15.58 -33.54
N ASN A 187 3.02 16.77 -33.72
CA ASN A 187 3.73 18.03 -33.73
C ASN A 187 4.04 18.56 -32.34
N ARG A 188 3.33 18.03 -31.33
CA ARG A 188 3.48 18.41 -29.92
C ARG A 188 3.52 17.16 -29.01
N PRO A 189 4.53 16.30 -29.20
CA PRO A 189 4.63 15.07 -28.42
C PRO A 189 4.73 15.37 -26.92
N LEU A 190 3.99 14.60 -26.14
CA LEU A 190 4.07 14.61 -24.68
C LEU A 190 5.22 13.71 -24.24
N VAL A 191 6.11 14.25 -23.42
CA VAL A 191 7.24 13.53 -22.82
C VAL A 191 7.26 13.81 -21.31
N CYS A 192 7.31 12.77 -20.51
CA CYS A 192 7.58 12.83 -19.08
C CYS A 192 9.07 12.56 -18.87
N LEU A 193 9.72 13.34 -18.00
CA LEU A 193 11.15 13.24 -17.74
C LEU A 193 11.40 13.23 -16.25
N ASP A 194 12.20 12.25 -15.79
CA ASP A 194 12.64 12.13 -14.41
C ASP A 194 13.99 11.41 -14.34
N GLU A 195 14.68 11.48 -13.21
CA GLU A 195 15.93 10.78 -12.99
C GLU A 195 15.94 9.90 -11.74
N SER A 196 16.84 8.96 -11.77
CA SER A 196 17.13 8.08 -10.63
C SER A 196 18.62 7.77 -10.57
N SER A 197 19.08 7.30 -9.41
CA SER A 197 20.46 6.88 -9.22
C SER A 197 20.55 5.37 -9.02
N LYS A 198 21.57 4.75 -9.62
CA LYS A 198 21.89 3.34 -9.44
C LYS A 198 23.26 3.17 -8.83
N GLN A 199 23.32 2.54 -7.66
CA GLN A 199 24.57 2.08 -7.07
C GLN A 199 25.17 0.95 -7.91
N LEU A 200 26.40 1.10 -8.37
CA LEU A 200 27.16 0.05 -9.05
C LEU A 200 27.82 -0.84 -8.02
N ILE A 201 27.70 -2.16 -8.23
CA ILE A 201 28.14 -3.16 -7.26
C ILE A 201 28.84 -4.30 -8.00
N ILE A 202 30.09 -4.55 -7.63
CA ILE A 202 30.89 -5.68 -8.10
C ILE A 202 30.68 -6.87 -7.16
N GLU A 203 30.52 -8.05 -7.73
CA GLU A 203 30.51 -9.30 -6.99
C GLU A 203 31.94 -9.68 -6.57
N THR A 204 32.18 -9.93 -5.30
CA THR A 204 33.48 -10.40 -4.80
C THR A 204 33.72 -11.87 -5.14
N ARG A 205 32.65 -12.64 -5.32
CA ARG A 205 32.67 -14.05 -5.72
C ARG A 205 31.58 -14.29 -6.78
N ALA A 206 31.83 -15.26 -7.66
CA ALA A 206 30.86 -15.63 -8.67
C ALA A 206 29.54 -16.11 -8.02
N PRO A 207 28.38 -15.56 -8.40
CA PRO A 207 27.10 -16.05 -7.92
C PRO A 207 26.88 -17.52 -8.28
N ILE A 208 26.21 -18.24 -7.38
CA ILE A 208 25.80 -19.63 -7.62
C ILE A 208 24.49 -19.60 -8.41
N PRO A 209 24.46 -20.13 -9.65
CA PRO A 209 23.25 -20.11 -10.46
C PRO A 209 22.13 -20.96 -9.86
N ALA A 210 20.88 -20.64 -10.22
CA ALA A 210 19.72 -21.43 -9.85
C ALA A 210 19.80 -22.85 -10.48
N LYS A 211 19.34 -23.85 -9.70
CA LYS A 211 19.13 -25.23 -10.16
C LYS A 211 17.73 -25.68 -9.73
N PRO A 212 17.16 -26.73 -10.32
CA PRO A 212 15.86 -27.28 -9.87
C PRO A 212 15.88 -27.52 -8.34
N GLY A 213 14.93 -26.90 -7.63
CA GLY A 213 14.80 -26.96 -6.16
C GLY A 213 15.82 -26.09 -5.38
N GLN A 214 16.68 -25.35 -6.04
CA GLN A 214 17.67 -24.47 -5.40
C GLN A 214 17.66 -23.07 -6.04
N PRO A 215 17.28 -22.02 -5.33
CA PRO A 215 17.34 -20.65 -5.86
C PRO A 215 18.79 -20.20 -6.10
N ALA A 216 18.97 -19.22 -6.99
CA ALA A 216 20.26 -18.55 -7.15
C ALA A 216 20.74 -17.93 -5.82
N ARG A 217 22.03 -17.92 -5.58
CA ARG A 217 22.64 -17.35 -4.36
C ARG A 217 23.74 -16.37 -4.71
N HIS A 218 23.75 -15.24 -4.04
CA HIS A 218 24.77 -14.23 -4.10
C HIS A 218 25.56 -14.24 -2.78
N ASP A 219 26.83 -13.86 -2.84
CA ASP A 219 27.59 -13.60 -1.62
C ASP A 219 27.00 -12.37 -0.90
N CYS A 220 27.05 -12.35 0.42
CA CYS A 220 26.70 -11.17 1.20
C CYS A 220 27.73 -10.05 1.04
N GLU A 221 28.99 -10.40 0.75
CA GLU A 221 30.07 -9.47 0.47
C GLU A 221 29.92 -8.90 -0.95
N TYR A 222 30.25 -7.62 -1.10
CA TYR A 222 30.24 -6.93 -2.38
C TYR A 222 31.16 -5.71 -2.32
N GLU A 223 31.60 -5.25 -3.48
CA GLU A 223 32.38 -4.03 -3.62
C GLU A 223 31.54 -2.94 -4.28
N ARG A 224 31.54 -1.73 -3.69
CA ARG A 224 30.86 -0.57 -4.29
C ARG A 224 31.76 0.04 -5.35
N ASN A 225 31.24 0.19 -6.56
CA ASN A 225 31.94 0.73 -7.72
C ASN A 225 31.34 2.04 -8.22
N GLY A 226 30.98 2.93 -7.29
CA GLY A 226 30.41 4.23 -7.60
C GLY A 226 28.90 4.21 -7.81
N VAL A 227 28.39 5.31 -8.36
CA VAL A 227 26.98 5.54 -8.66
C VAL A 227 26.87 6.08 -10.07
N ALA A 228 25.87 5.65 -10.82
CA ALA A 228 25.49 6.23 -12.10
C ALA A 228 24.09 6.84 -12.00
N SER A 229 23.86 7.94 -12.73
CA SER A 229 22.56 8.57 -12.87
C SER A 229 21.86 8.08 -14.13
N ILE A 230 20.54 7.96 -14.07
CA ILE A 230 19.68 7.46 -15.13
C ILE A 230 18.61 8.50 -15.39
N PHE A 231 18.55 9.07 -16.59
CA PHE A 231 17.45 9.93 -17.03
C PHE A 231 16.46 9.10 -17.85
N MET A 232 15.19 9.15 -17.49
CA MET A 232 14.08 8.53 -18.20
C MET A 232 13.32 9.59 -18.97
N MET A 233 13.32 9.50 -20.29
CA MET A 233 12.44 10.25 -21.17
C MET A 233 11.35 9.30 -21.65
N PHE A 234 10.12 9.51 -21.23
CA PHE A 234 9.00 8.63 -21.55
C PHE A 234 7.87 9.37 -22.26
N SER A 235 7.55 8.97 -23.47
CA SER A 235 6.39 9.45 -24.22
C SER A 235 5.25 8.40 -24.11
N PRO A 236 4.30 8.59 -23.19
CA PRO A 236 3.31 7.58 -22.85
C PRO A 236 2.36 7.26 -24.00
N LEU A 237 1.94 8.25 -24.76
CA LEU A 237 1.01 8.10 -25.88
C LEU A 237 1.65 7.44 -27.11
N GLU A 238 2.97 7.65 -27.30
CA GLU A 238 3.74 6.99 -28.36
C GLU A 238 4.17 5.57 -27.99
N GLY A 239 4.18 5.24 -26.70
CA GLY A 239 4.78 4.01 -26.19
C GLY A 239 6.29 3.99 -26.42
N TRP A 240 6.92 5.17 -26.41
CA TRP A 240 8.35 5.35 -26.65
C TRP A 240 9.05 5.82 -25.37
N ARG A 241 10.26 5.32 -25.18
CA ARG A 241 11.15 5.79 -24.12
C ARG A 241 12.60 5.82 -24.57
N ARG A 242 13.34 6.71 -23.96
CA ARG A 242 14.79 6.77 -24.02
C ARG A 242 15.35 6.85 -22.61
N VAL A 243 16.33 6.00 -22.32
CA VAL A 243 17.00 5.98 -21.03
C VAL A 243 18.47 6.34 -21.26
N LYS A 244 18.94 7.39 -20.60
CA LYS A 244 20.31 7.88 -20.71
C LYS A 244 21.04 7.67 -19.39
N VAL A 245 22.19 7.00 -19.45
CA VAL A 245 23.05 6.78 -18.28
C VAL A 245 24.16 7.81 -18.28
N THR A 246 24.28 8.56 -17.19
CA THR A 246 25.30 9.61 -17.00
C THR A 246 26.08 9.36 -15.70
N ASP A 247 27.18 10.08 -15.51
CA ASP A 247 27.93 10.01 -14.25
C ASP A 247 27.29 10.83 -13.15
N ARG A 248 26.56 11.89 -13.53
CA ARG A 248 25.89 12.85 -12.64
C ARG A 248 24.52 13.23 -13.22
N HIS A 249 23.73 13.90 -12.42
CA HIS A 249 22.48 14.55 -12.81
C HIS A 249 22.56 16.06 -12.56
N ALA A 250 23.68 16.67 -12.95
CA ALA A 250 23.87 18.11 -12.84
C ALA A 250 23.07 18.87 -13.93
N ALA A 251 22.92 20.19 -13.76
CA ALA A 251 22.22 21.05 -14.71
C ALA A 251 22.73 20.90 -16.16
N ALA A 252 24.05 20.72 -16.33
CA ALA A 252 24.64 20.49 -17.65
C ALA A 252 24.24 19.15 -18.27
N ASP A 253 24.18 18.06 -17.45
CA ASP A 253 23.75 16.74 -17.92
C ASP A 253 22.28 16.77 -18.35
N TYR A 254 21.43 17.40 -17.54
CA TYR A 254 20.03 17.61 -17.88
C TYR A 254 19.88 18.45 -19.17
N GLY A 255 20.65 19.54 -19.33
CA GLY A 255 20.68 20.34 -20.58
C GLY A 255 21.02 19.48 -21.82
N GLN A 256 21.99 18.54 -21.70
CA GLN A 256 22.34 17.61 -22.78
C GLN A 256 21.23 16.61 -23.07
N VAL A 257 20.49 16.17 -22.04
CA VAL A 257 19.31 15.29 -22.21
C VAL A 257 18.23 16.03 -23.00
N LEU A 258 17.94 17.27 -22.65
CA LEU A 258 16.96 18.09 -23.38
C LEU A 258 17.36 18.35 -24.85
N LYS A 259 18.64 18.58 -25.09
CA LYS A 259 19.15 18.75 -26.48
C LYS A 259 18.98 17.47 -27.29
N GLU A 260 19.34 16.31 -26.73
CA GLU A 260 19.14 15.02 -27.37
C GLU A 260 17.65 14.77 -27.66
N LEU A 261 16.79 15.04 -26.68
CA LEU A 261 15.33 14.93 -26.84
C LEU A 261 14.80 15.78 -27.98
N SER A 262 15.22 17.07 -28.05
CA SER A 262 14.79 18.01 -29.07
C SER A 262 15.34 17.69 -30.46
N ASP A 263 16.65 17.49 -30.57
CA ASP A 263 17.35 17.52 -31.87
C ASP A 263 17.47 16.12 -32.48
N THR A 264 17.46 15.05 -31.65
CA THR A 264 17.63 13.68 -32.11
C THR A 264 16.31 12.92 -32.13
N HIS A 265 15.53 12.99 -31.05
CA HIS A 265 14.34 12.15 -30.89
C HIS A 265 13.07 12.78 -31.47
N PHE A 266 12.91 14.10 -31.30
CA PHE A 266 11.76 14.85 -31.83
C PHE A 266 12.16 16.07 -32.69
N PRO A 267 13.02 15.90 -33.74
CA PRO A 267 13.53 17.02 -34.52
C PRO A 267 12.44 17.78 -35.30
N ARG A 268 11.35 17.08 -35.63
CA ARG A 268 10.24 17.63 -36.43
C ARG A 268 9.12 18.19 -35.57
N ALA A 269 9.11 17.96 -34.25
CA ALA A 269 8.10 18.53 -33.38
C ALA A 269 8.15 20.05 -33.40
N GLU A 270 7.01 20.68 -33.40
CA GLU A 270 6.88 22.13 -33.23
C GLU A 270 7.24 22.54 -31.80
N LYS A 271 6.68 21.84 -30.86
CA LYS A 271 6.94 21.93 -29.41
C LYS A 271 7.00 20.53 -28.81
N ILE A 272 7.76 20.37 -27.76
CA ILE A 272 7.75 19.18 -26.93
C ILE A 272 7.06 19.54 -25.61
N VAL A 273 5.93 18.94 -25.32
CA VAL A 273 5.20 19.11 -24.06
C VAL A 273 5.95 18.28 -23.01
N LEU A 274 6.63 18.95 -22.08
CA LEU A 274 7.51 18.32 -21.11
C LEU A 274 6.89 18.37 -19.73
N VAL A 275 6.56 17.20 -19.18
CA VAL A 275 6.14 17.04 -17.79
C VAL A 275 7.31 16.50 -16.98
N GLN A 276 7.59 17.12 -15.85
CA GLN A 276 8.72 16.80 -14.99
C GLN A 276 8.47 17.26 -13.55
N ASP A 277 9.33 16.84 -12.61
CA ASP A 277 9.30 17.37 -11.25
C ASP A 277 9.89 18.80 -11.19
N ASN A 278 9.67 19.45 -10.05
CA ASN A 278 10.14 20.83 -9.82
C ASN A 278 11.50 20.84 -9.11
N LEU A 279 12.45 20.02 -9.57
CA LEU A 279 13.82 20.03 -9.06
C LEU A 279 14.54 21.32 -9.55
N SER A 280 15.47 21.83 -8.78
CA SER A 280 16.22 23.07 -9.10
C SER A 280 17.00 22.98 -10.41
N THR A 281 17.39 21.78 -10.84
CA THR A 281 18.04 21.51 -12.13
C THR A 281 17.06 21.38 -13.29
N HIS A 282 15.76 21.19 -13.06
CA HIS A 282 14.75 20.99 -14.09
C HIS A 282 14.14 22.30 -14.60
N THR A 283 14.99 23.23 -14.97
CA THR A 283 14.58 24.54 -15.45
C THR A 283 15.24 24.90 -16.77
N ALA A 284 14.67 25.87 -17.49
CA ALA A 284 15.29 26.41 -18.68
C ALA A 284 16.68 27.03 -18.41
N ALA A 285 16.98 27.42 -17.17
CA ALA A 285 18.30 27.94 -16.79
C ALA A 285 19.42 26.89 -16.98
N SER A 286 19.12 25.61 -16.84
CA SER A 286 20.07 24.52 -17.05
C SER A 286 20.59 24.45 -18.50
N LEU A 287 19.80 24.90 -19.47
CA LEU A 287 20.25 25.00 -20.84
C LEU A 287 21.36 26.06 -20.98
N TYR A 288 21.25 27.16 -20.24
CA TYR A 288 22.29 28.22 -20.25
C TYR A 288 23.55 27.80 -19.48
N ALA A 289 23.44 26.84 -18.56
CA ALA A 289 24.60 26.23 -17.92
C ALA A 289 25.32 25.21 -18.83
N ALA A 290 24.62 24.66 -19.83
CA ALA A 290 25.14 23.63 -20.74
C ALA A 290 25.60 24.18 -22.11
N PHE A 291 25.02 25.31 -22.57
CA PHE A 291 25.18 25.80 -23.94
C PHE A 291 25.35 27.31 -24.00
N PRO A 292 25.97 27.83 -25.11
CA PRO A 292 25.96 29.25 -25.40
C PRO A 292 24.54 29.82 -25.46
N ALA A 293 24.36 31.10 -25.11
CA ALA A 293 23.06 31.72 -24.91
C ALA A 293 22.09 31.59 -26.12
N ALA A 294 22.60 31.72 -27.34
CA ALA A 294 21.77 31.56 -28.54
C ALA A 294 21.19 30.15 -28.69
N GLU A 295 22.01 29.14 -28.46
CA GLU A 295 21.60 27.72 -28.50
C GLU A 295 20.68 27.39 -27.34
N ALA A 296 21.02 27.83 -26.13
CA ALA A 296 20.17 27.67 -24.95
C ALA A 296 18.76 28.25 -25.19
N ARG A 297 18.69 29.45 -25.77
CA ARG A 297 17.41 30.09 -26.09
C ARG A 297 16.63 29.35 -27.18
N ARG A 298 17.33 28.84 -28.20
CA ARG A 298 16.73 27.99 -29.25
C ARG A 298 16.08 26.79 -28.64
N LEU A 299 16.82 26.07 -27.82
CA LEU A 299 16.31 24.86 -27.10
C LEU A 299 15.15 25.19 -26.17
N ALA A 300 15.28 26.22 -25.31
CA ALA A 300 14.23 26.61 -24.38
C ALA A 300 12.88 26.88 -25.07
N LYS A 301 12.91 27.43 -26.30
CA LYS A 301 11.70 27.66 -27.11
C LYS A 301 11.07 26.39 -27.66
N ARG A 302 11.79 25.27 -27.66
CA ARG A 302 11.29 23.99 -28.16
C ARG A 302 10.38 23.29 -27.18
N PHE A 303 10.43 23.66 -25.88
CA PHE A 303 9.68 23.02 -24.82
C PHE A 303 8.51 23.86 -24.36
N GLU A 304 7.42 23.15 -24.00
CA GLU A 304 6.30 23.63 -23.20
C GLU A 304 6.43 22.94 -21.84
N TRP A 305 6.62 23.72 -20.80
CA TRP A 305 7.06 23.25 -19.50
C TRP A 305 5.87 23.07 -18.55
N HIS A 306 5.70 21.84 -18.04
CA HIS A 306 4.71 21.50 -17.04
C HIS A 306 5.43 20.85 -15.84
N TYR A 307 5.13 21.33 -14.65
CA TYR A 307 5.80 20.87 -13.45
C TYR A 307 4.83 20.19 -12.50
N THR A 308 5.19 18.99 -12.01
CA THR A 308 4.44 18.37 -10.94
C THR A 308 4.54 19.21 -9.66
N PRO A 309 3.48 19.27 -8.84
CA PRO A 309 3.53 20.00 -7.59
C PRO A 309 4.52 19.33 -6.62
N LYS A 310 5.06 20.11 -5.68
CA LYS A 310 5.85 19.57 -4.57
C LYS A 310 5.04 18.49 -3.84
N HIS A 311 5.61 17.32 -3.62
CA HIS A 311 4.92 16.13 -3.11
C HIS A 311 3.86 15.55 -4.07
N GLY A 312 3.98 15.81 -5.36
CA GLY A 312 3.11 15.29 -6.41
C GLY A 312 3.83 14.37 -7.39
N SER A 313 4.93 13.73 -7.00
CA SER A 313 5.71 12.82 -7.85
C SER A 313 4.86 11.71 -8.49
N TRP A 314 3.80 11.27 -7.80
CA TRP A 314 2.84 10.30 -8.33
C TRP A 314 2.15 10.75 -9.63
N LEU A 315 2.21 12.05 -9.97
CA LEU A 315 1.72 12.61 -11.23
C LEU A 315 2.73 12.44 -12.37
N ASP A 316 4.01 12.16 -12.08
CA ASP A 316 5.01 11.96 -13.13
C ASP A 316 4.97 10.50 -13.64
N MET A 317 4.60 10.34 -14.90
CA MET A 317 4.61 9.01 -15.52
C MET A 317 6.03 8.46 -15.72
N ALA A 318 7.06 9.31 -15.77
CA ALA A 318 8.45 8.86 -15.87
C ALA A 318 8.89 8.16 -14.58
N GLU A 319 8.42 8.61 -13.38
CA GLU A 319 8.65 7.91 -12.11
C GLU A 319 8.07 6.50 -12.13
N SER A 320 6.85 6.35 -12.66
CA SER A 320 6.23 5.04 -12.83
C SER A 320 7.02 4.13 -13.78
N GLU A 321 7.55 4.67 -14.88
CA GLU A 321 8.35 3.90 -15.84
C GLU A 321 9.75 3.57 -15.27
N LEU A 322 10.34 4.44 -14.44
CA LEU A 322 11.55 4.16 -13.67
C LEU A 322 11.34 3.03 -12.66
N ALA A 323 10.17 2.98 -12.02
CA ALA A 323 9.82 1.86 -11.13
C ALA A 323 9.73 0.53 -11.90
N VAL A 324 9.18 0.53 -13.12
CA VAL A 324 9.15 -0.64 -14.02
C VAL A 324 10.56 -1.04 -14.43
N LEU A 325 11.41 -0.08 -14.85
CA LEU A 325 12.83 -0.33 -15.17
C LEU A 325 13.56 -0.95 -13.96
N THR A 326 13.36 -0.38 -12.79
CA THR A 326 13.97 -0.88 -11.55
C THR A 326 13.58 -2.32 -11.27
N THR A 327 12.30 -2.64 -11.38
CA THR A 327 11.79 -3.97 -11.09
C THR A 327 12.21 -5.00 -12.13
N GLN A 328 12.17 -4.66 -13.40
CA GLN A 328 12.42 -5.59 -14.50
C GLN A 328 13.91 -5.76 -14.85
N CYS A 329 14.70 -4.70 -14.71
CA CYS A 329 16.07 -4.66 -15.17
C CYS A 329 17.10 -4.42 -14.06
N LEU A 330 16.83 -3.48 -13.15
CA LEU A 330 17.84 -2.98 -12.20
C LEU A 330 17.80 -3.64 -10.80
N SER A 331 16.86 -4.55 -10.52
CA SER A 331 16.76 -5.25 -9.23
C SER A 331 17.84 -6.32 -9.02
N ARG A 332 19.05 -6.03 -9.48
CA ARG A 332 20.24 -6.88 -9.39
C ARG A 332 21.50 -6.04 -9.22
N ARG A 333 22.60 -6.69 -8.87
CA ARG A 333 23.93 -6.05 -8.84
C ARG A 333 24.41 -5.83 -10.27
N ILE A 334 24.86 -4.62 -10.56
CA ILE A 334 25.41 -4.22 -11.87
C ILE A 334 26.78 -3.64 -11.61
N PRO A 335 27.86 -4.20 -12.23
CA PRO A 335 29.21 -3.93 -11.77
C PRO A 335 29.77 -2.57 -12.21
N ASN A 336 29.33 -2.05 -13.35
CA ASN A 336 29.85 -0.81 -13.91
C ASN A 336 28.87 -0.13 -14.87
N LYS A 337 29.17 1.10 -15.26
CA LYS A 337 28.35 1.94 -16.14
C LYS A 337 28.12 1.32 -17.53
N GLN A 338 29.13 0.65 -18.10
CA GLN A 338 29.00 0.01 -19.42
C GLN A 338 28.00 -1.15 -19.36
N ALA A 339 28.07 -1.97 -18.30
CA ALA A 339 27.07 -3.02 -18.07
C ALA A 339 25.69 -2.43 -17.86
N LEU A 340 25.58 -1.37 -17.07
CA LEU A 340 24.31 -0.67 -16.85
C LEU A 340 23.72 -0.17 -18.17
N GLN A 341 24.53 0.51 -19.01
CA GLN A 341 24.09 1.04 -20.31
C GLN A 341 23.55 -0.07 -21.21
N ARG A 342 24.28 -1.19 -21.35
CA ARG A 342 23.83 -2.34 -22.19
C ARG A 342 22.50 -2.92 -21.73
N GLU A 343 22.34 -3.08 -20.41
CA GLU A 343 21.12 -3.64 -19.85
C GLU A 343 19.92 -2.72 -20.05
N VAL A 344 20.13 -1.43 -19.83
CA VAL A 344 19.09 -0.41 -20.01
C VAL A 344 18.70 -0.26 -21.49
N ASP A 345 19.68 -0.28 -22.40
CA ASP A 345 19.42 -0.20 -23.84
C ASP A 345 18.60 -1.42 -24.29
N ALA A 346 18.98 -2.64 -23.88
CA ALA A 346 18.24 -3.86 -24.22
C ALA A 346 16.79 -3.83 -23.67
N TRP A 347 16.59 -3.35 -22.44
CA TRP A 347 15.26 -3.18 -21.84
C TRP A 347 14.42 -2.16 -22.59
N GLN A 348 15.00 -0.99 -22.89
CA GLN A 348 14.38 0.08 -23.66
C GLN A 348 13.94 -0.40 -25.05
N ASP A 349 14.83 -1.05 -25.79
CA ASP A 349 14.54 -1.55 -27.13
C ASP A 349 13.40 -2.57 -27.13
N HIS A 350 13.41 -3.49 -26.16
CA HIS A 350 12.31 -4.44 -25.98
C HIS A 350 10.97 -3.73 -25.75
N ARG A 351 10.91 -2.73 -24.85
CA ARG A 351 9.67 -2.04 -24.56
C ARG A 351 9.20 -1.14 -25.68
N ASN A 352 10.12 -0.48 -26.39
CA ASN A 352 9.80 0.34 -27.56
C ASN A 352 9.27 -0.50 -28.73
N LYS A 353 9.85 -1.70 -28.95
CA LYS A 353 9.35 -2.64 -29.95
C LYS A 353 7.89 -3.08 -29.69
N HIS A 354 7.51 -3.19 -28.43
CA HIS A 354 6.14 -3.59 -28.04
C HIS A 354 5.21 -2.39 -27.84
N HIS A 355 5.66 -1.17 -28.13
CA HIS A 355 4.88 0.08 -27.96
C HIS A 355 4.13 0.13 -26.63
N ALA A 356 4.85 -0.16 -25.54
CA ALA A 356 4.26 -0.20 -24.20
C ALA A 356 3.82 1.21 -23.77
N LYS A 357 2.56 1.52 -24.02
CA LYS A 357 1.90 2.80 -23.71
C LYS A 357 1.49 2.86 -22.24
N ALA A 358 1.30 4.08 -21.77
CA ALA A 358 0.57 4.36 -20.53
C ALA A 358 -0.57 5.33 -20.85
N ASP A 359 -1.76 5.01 -20.33
CA ASP A 359 -2.95 5.81 -20.50
C ASP A 359 -3.41 6.31 -19.11
N TRP A 360 -3.36 7.62 -18.92
CA TRP A 360 -3.67 8.23 -17.64
C TRP A 360 -5.18 8.37 -17.46
N GLN A 361 -5.72 7.71 -16.44
CA GLN A 361 -7.16 7.61 -16.21
C GLN A 361 -7.71 8.61 -15.18
N PHE A 362 -6.84 9.17 -14.30
CA PHE A 362 -7.26 10.08 -13.25
C PHE A 362 -7.41 11.49 -13.79
N THR A 363 -8.63 12.02 -13.81
CA THR A 363 -8.96 13.30 -14.43
C THR A 363 -8.95 14.46 -13.42
N THR A 364 -9.01 15.70 -13.92
CA THR A 364 -9.21 16.90 -13.09
C THR A 364 -10.51 16.84 -12.31
N ASP A 365 -11.59 16.32 -12.91
CA ASP A 365 -12.88 16.14 -12.21
C ASP A 365 -12.77 15.09 -11.09
N ASP A 366 -12.04 14.00 -11.32
CA ASP A 366 -11.74 13.03 -10.27
C ASP A 366 -10.96 13.68 -9.12
N ALA A 367 -9.98 14.54 -9.44
CA ALA A 367 -9.18 15.24 -8.43
C ALA A 367 -10.05 16.17 -7.57
N ARG A 368 -10.94 16.94 -8.18
CA ARG A 368 -11.88 17.83 -7.49
C ARG A 368 -12.78 17.08 -6.51
N VAL A 369 -13.16 15.87 -6.84
CA VAL A 369 -14.00 15.02 -5.98
C VAL A 369 -13.14 14.29 -4.92
N LYS A 370 -12.13 13.54 -5.35
CA LYS A 370 -11.35 12.63 -4.47
C LYS A 370 -10.35 13.38 -3.59
N LEU A 371 -9.86 14.54 -4.04
CA LEU A 371 -8.87 15.37 -3.35
C LEU A 371 -9.44 16.72 -2.90
N LYS A 372 -10.77 16.82 -2.72
CA LYS A 372 -11.49 18.05 -2.34
C LYS A 372 -10.82 18.82 -1.18
N ARG A 373 -10.22 18.12 -0.22
CA ARG A 373 -9.54 18.73 0.93
C ARG A 373 -8.33 19.61 0.57
N LEU A 374 -7.74 19.41 -0.62
CA LEU A 374 -6.57 20.18 -1.10
C LEU A 374 -6.98 21.50 -1.75
N TYR A 375 -8.22 21.61 -2.16
CA TYR A 375 -8.76 22.83 -2.76
C TYR A 375 -9.06 23.85 -1.68
N PRO A 376 -8.59 25.11 -1.81
CA PRO A 376 -8.95 26.16 -0.89
C PRO A 376 -10.47 26.34 -0.82
N ASN A 377 -11.01 26.42 0.40
CA ASN A 377 -12.42 26.79 0.60
C ASN A 377 -12.51 28.32 0.52
N PHE A 378 -13.34 28.81 -0.36
CA PHE A 378 -13.79 30.20 -0.40
C PHE A 378 -15.12 30.25 0.37
N GLU A 379 -15.08 30.57 1.67
CA GLU A 379 -16.23 31.02 2.42
C GLU A 379 -16.47 32.50 2.20
#